data_badc3b3ca889c7f7e02bc7ebd7814b21
#
_entry.id   badc3b3ca889c7f7e02bc7ebd7814b21
#
_cell.length_a   1.000
_cell.length_b   1.000
_cell.length_c   1.000
_cell.angle_alpha   90.00
_cell.angle_beta   90.00
_cell.angle_gamma   90.00
#
_symmetry.space_group_name_H-M   'P 1'
#
loop_
_entity.id
_entity.type
_entity.pdbx_description
1 polymer ?
#
loop_
_entity_poly.entity_id
_entity_poly.type
_entity_poly.pdbx_seq_one_letter_code
_entity_poly.pdbx_strand_id
1 'polypeptide(L)'
;MSQAIGLDAGGTLTKLAYLDENNQLKLKHFPSNNMPAIINWINSKHNIKEIGITGGRAEQVKTMLDQDTNLHYIVEFEATLKGVRYQLEKENHNFDKCIITNIGTGTSIHYMNQIEHMRVGGTGVGGGTLIGLSALTTGIINYQEILQLAKKGSRMGIDLLVQDIYQGMETPISPTLTASNFGKVGINDVLEYKTEDILATIQGLVGEVITTLSIQLAEQKEVEQIVYIGTTLDNNEKLRDIIADYTILKKKTPVFLEDHGFSGAIGALINVTQ
;
A
#
# COMPACT_ATOMS: atom_id res chain seq x y z
N MET A 1 -15.48 -24.93 17.68
CA MET A 1 -14.83 -23.65 18.07
C MET A 1 -15.60 -22.52 17.42
N SER A 2 -15.87 -21.43 18.13
CA SER A 2 -16.47 -20.24 17.54
C SER A 2 -15.51 -19.67 16.50
N GLN A 3 -15.95 -19.53 15.26
CA GLN A 3 -15.13 -18.91 14.22
C GLN A 3 -15.17 -17.41 14.40
N ALA A 4 -14.00 -16.79 14.38
CA ALA A 4 -13.84 -15.35 14.37
C ALA A 4 -13.46 -14.87 12.96
N ILE A 5 -13.86 -13.64 12.62
CA ILE A 5 -13.47 -12.95 11.38
C ILE A 5 -12.86 -11.61 11.73
N GLY A 6 -11.78 -11.26 11.06
CA GLY A 6 -11.26 -9.89 10.98
C GLY A 6 -11.72 -9.25 9.68
N LEU A 7 -12.26 -8.04 9.77
CA LEU A 7 -12.82 -7.32 8.64
C LEU A 7 -12.24 -5.90 8.58
N ASP A 8 -11.65 -5.55 7.44
CA ASP A 8 -11.21 -4.20 7.10
C ASP A 8 -12.11 -3.62 6.02
N ALA A 9 -13.04 -2.76 6.43
CA ALA A 9 -14.01 -2.10 5.56
C ALA A 9 -13.43 -0.82 4.95
N GLY A 10 -12.54 -0.97 3.98
CA GLY A 10 -11.89 0.14 3.29
C GLY A 10 -12.79 0.87 2.28
N GLY A 11 -12.30 1.97 1.73
CA GLY A 11 -13.03 2.80 0.75
C GLY A 11 -13.34 2.07 -0.56
N THR A 12 -12.39 1.32 -1.10
CA THR A 12 -12.47 0.63 -2.40
C THR A 12 -12.70 -0.87 -2.24
N LEU A 13 -11.97 -1.51 -1.33
CA LEU A 13 -12.05 -2.94 -1.04
C LEU A 13 -12.37 -3.18 0.42
N THR A 14 -13.27 -4.11 0.70
CA THR A 14 -13.47 -4.71 2.02
C THR A 14 -12.76 -6.05 2.06
N LYS A 15 -11.87 -6.22 3.03
CA LYS A 15 -11.00 -7.38 3.18
C LYS A 15 -11.36 -8.16 4.42
N LEU A 16 -11.26 -9.47 4.33
CA LEU A 16 -11.59 -10.40 5.41
C LEU A 16 -10.43 -11.34 5.65
N ALA A 17 -10.12 -11.58 6.92
CA ALA A 17 -9.21 -12.60 7.39
C ALA A 17 -9.95 -13.54 8.34
N TYR A 18 -9.77 -14.86 8.18
CA TYR A 18 -10.39 -15.86 9.03
C TYR A 18 -9.55 -17.14 9.06
N LEU A 19 -9.77 -17.98 10.05
CA LEU A 19 -9.15 -19.30 10.12
C LEU A 19 -10.11 -20.34 9.55
N ASP A 20 -9.59 -21.21 8.67
CA ASP A 20 -10.36 -22.35 8.17
C ASP A 20 -10.44 -23.50 9.21
N GLU A 21 -11.07 -24.61 8.84
CA GLU A 21 -11.24 -25.79 9.69
C GLU A 21 -9.90 -26.42 10.14
N ASN A 22 -8.84 -26.20 9.37
CA ASN A 22 -7.47 -26.64 9.65
C ASN A 22 -6.64 -25.59 10.41
N ASN A 23 -7.28 -24.54 10.92
CA ASN A 23 -6.64 -23.41 11.60
C ASN A 23 -5.64 -22.63 10.71
N GLN A 24 -5.83 -22.68 9.39
CA GLN A 24 -5.03 -21.93 8.43
C GLN A 24 -5.66 -20.56 8.15
N LEU A 25 -4.85 -19.51 8.17
CA LEU A 25 -5.27 -18.17 7.81
C LEU A 25 -5.70 -18.12 6.34
N LYS A 26 -6.93 -17.68 6.11
CA LYS A 26 -7.52 -17.44 4.79
C LYS A 26 -7.86 -15.97 4.64
N LEU A 27 -7.61 -15.45 3.44
CA LEU A 27 -7.83 -14.07 3.07
C LEU A 27 -8.85 -13.98 1.94
N LYS A 28 -9.74 -13.01 2.01
CA LYS A 28 -10.76 -12.77 0.98
C LYS A 28 -11.06 -11.27 0.89
N HIS A 29 -11.36 -10.79 -0.31
CA HIS A 29 -11.80 -9.40 -0.48
C HIS A 29 -13.05 -9.32 -1.37
N PHE A 30 -13.74 -8.18 -1.24
CA PHE A 30 -14.88 -7.80 -2.05
C PHE A 30 -14.77 -6.32 -2.40
N PRO A 31 -15.31 -5.87 -3.56
CA PRO A 31 -15.54 -4.46 -3.80
C PRO A 31 -16.41 -3.86 -2.70
N SER A 32 -16.00 -2.73 -2.11
CA SER A 32 -16.74 -2.12 -0.98
C SER A 32 -18.10 -1.54 -1.36
N ASN A 33 -18.39 -1.38 -2.67
CA ASN A 33 -19.70 -1.01 -3.17
C ASN A 33 -20.68 -2.20 -3.26
N ASN A 34 -20.20 -3.44 -3.07
CA ASN A 34 -21.03 -4.64 -3.07
C ASN A 34 -21.25 -5.19 -1.65
N MET A 35 -21.80 -4.36 -0.79
CA MET A 35 -22.08 -4.69 0.60
C MET A 35 -22.94 -5.97 0.77
N PRO A 36 -24.00 -6.21 -0.05
CA PRO A 36 -24.79 -7.44 0.06
C PRO A 36 -23.96 -8.71 -0.10
N ALA A 37 -22.98 -8.72 -1.01
CA ALA A 37 -22.11 -9.90 -1.19
C ALA A 37 -21.24 -10.17 0.04
N ILE A 38 -20.78 -9.12 0.72
CA ILE A 38 -20.01 -9.24 1.96
C ILE A 38 -20.86 -9.88 3.06
N ILE A 39 -22.05 -9.34 3.29
CA ILE A 39 -22.97 -9.83 4.33
C ILE A 39 -23.42 -11.24 4.03
N ASN A 40 -23.82 -11.56 2.79
CA ASN A 40 -24.21 -12.92 2.40
C ASN A 40 -23.06 -13.91 2.62
N TRP A 41 -21.82 -13.50 2.35
CA TRP A 41 -20.68 -14.38 2.60
C TRP A 41 -20.45 -14.60 4.11
N ILE A 42 -20.55 -13.56 4.94
CA ILE A 42 -20.46 -13.69 6.41
C ILE A 42 -21.55 -14.63 6.91
N ASN A 43 -22.81 -14.41 6.52
CA ASN A 43 -23.95 -15.22 6.94
C ASN A 43 -23.90 -16.67 6.41
N SER A 44 -23.18 -16.93 5.31
CA SER A 44 -22.95 -18.29 4.81
C SER A 44 -22.00 -19.12 5.68
N LYS A 45 -21.27 -18.45 6.59
CA LYS A 45 -20.36 -19.10 7.52
C LYS A 45 -21.09 -19.42 8.83
N HIS A 46 -21.51 -20.67 8.96
CA HIS A 46 -22.13 -21.16 10.20
C HIS A 46 -21.14 -21.05 11.36
N ASN A 47 -21.58 -20.52 12.53
CA ASN A 47 -20.82 -20.42 13.77
C ASN A 47 -19.84 -19.24 13.92
N ILE A 48 -19.95 -18.16 13.12
CA ILE A 48 -19.23 -16.92 13.44
C ILE A 48 -19.91 -16.28 14.65
N LYS A 49 -19.13 -16.06 15.71
CA LYS A 49 -19.60 -15.38 16.92
C LYS A 49 -18.89 -14.06 17.18
N GLU A 50 -17.66 -13.93 16.69
CA GLU A 50 -16.81 -12.77 16.95
C GLU A 50 -16.37 -12.15 15.62
N ILE A 51 -16.62 -10.87 15.47
CA ILE A 51 -16.15 -10.09 14.31
C ILE A 51 -15.33 -8.91 14.81
N GLY A 52 -14.02 -8.91 14.54
CA GLY A 52 -13.21 -7.70 14.63
C GLY A 52 -13.42 -6.87 13.38
N ILE A 53 -13.77 -5.60 13.52
CA ILE A 53 -14.04 -4.72 12.38
C ILE A 53 -13.23 -3.43 12.47
N THR A 54 -12.67 -3.02 11.34
CA THR A 54 -11.92 -1.78 11.17
C THR A 54 -12.20 -1.15 9.81
N GLY A 55 -11.66 0.04 9.58
CA GLY A 55 -11.79 0.77 8.31
C GLY A 55 -12.93 1.77 8.28
N GLY A 56 -12.83 2.75 7.37
CA GLY A 56 -13.74 3.90 7.31
C GLY A 56 -15.22 3.60 7.00
N ARG A 57 -15.53 2.39 6.51
CA ARG A 57 -16.91 1.93 6.25
C ARG A 57 -17.43 0.91 7.26
N ALA A 58 -16.74 0.75 8.39
CA ALA A 58 -17.11 -0.25 9.39
C ALA A 58 -18.55 -0.09 9.90
N GLU A 59 -19.03 1.15 10.11
CA GLU A 59 -20.40 1.41 10.54
C GLU A 59 -21.46 0.96 9.49
N GLN A 60 -21.15 1.04 8.20
CA GLN A 60 -22.06 0.55 7.15
C GLN A 60 -22.21 -0.98 7.20
N VAL A 61 -21.12 -1.70 7.45
CA VAL A 61 -21.15 -3.16 7.63
C VAL A 61 -21.95 -3.52 8.88
N LYS A 62 -21.69 -2.84 10.00
CA LYS A 62 -22.35 -3.04 11.29
C LYS A 62 -23.87 -2.97 11.18
N THR A 63 -24.39 -1.97 10.46
CA THR A 63 -25.85 -1.77 10.32
C THR A 63 -26.55 -2.89 9.54
N MET A 64 -25.78 -3.74 8.83
CA MET A 64 -26.31 -4.83 7.98
C MET A 64 -26.04 -6.23 8.55
N LEU A 65 -25.28 -6.34 9.64
CA LEU A 65 -25.03 -7.60 10.33
C LEU A 65 -26.16 -7.93 11.30
N ASP A 66 -26.38 -9.24 11.53
CA ASP A 66 -27.35 -9.72 12.50
C ASP A 66 -26.98 -9.32 13.93
N GLN A 67 -27.99 -9.06 14.78
CA GLN A 67 -27.81 -8.56 16.16
C GLN A 67 -27.14 -9.57 17.11
N ASP A 68 -27.11 -10.84 16.75
CA ASP A 68 -26.53 -11.91 17.58
C ASP A 68 -25.02 -12.06 17.44
N THR A 69 -24.36 -11.24 16.62
CA THR A 69 -22.91 -11.30 16.37
C THR A 69 -22.20 -10.29 17.28
N ASN A 70 -21.22 -10.75 18.05
CA ASN A 70 -20.35 -9.87 18.84
C ASN A 70 -19.42 -9.10 17.91
N LEU A 71 -19.62 -7.78 17.83
CA LEU A 71 -18.84 -6.90 16.97
C LEU A 71 -17.87 -6.07 17.80
N HIS A 72 -16.58 -6.20 17.50
CA HIS A 72 -15.50 -5.44 18.13
C HIS A 72 -14.94 -4.42 17.14
N TYR A 73 -15.10 -3.17 17.47
CA TYR A 73 -14.57 -2.07 16.66
C TYR A 73 -13.10 -1.82 17.03
N ILE A 74 -12.21 -1.89 16.06
CA ILE A 74 -10.78 -1.68 16.22
C ILE A 74 -10.36 -0.47 15.38
N VAL A 75 -9.60 0.43 15.98
CA VAL A 75 -9.04 1.59 15.28
C VAL A 75 -8.17 1.11 14.12
N GLU A 76 -8.34 1.68 12.93
CA GLU A 76 -7.76 1.20 11.67
C GLU A 76 -6.23 1.04 11.74
N PHE A 77 -5.54 2.02 12.31
CA PHE A 77 -4.09 1.93 12.43
C PHE A 77 -3.64 0.87 13.46
N GLU A 78 -4.38 0.65 14.54
CA GLU A 78 -4.08 -0.40 15.52
C GLU A 78 -4.22 -1.79 14.90
N ALA A 79 -5.30 -2.02 14.17
CA ALA A 79 -5.50 -3.26 13.44
C ALA A 79 -4.38 -3.49 12.42
N THR A 80 -4.07 -2.48 11.60
CA THR A 80 -3.00 -2.59 10.60
C THR A 80 -1.65 -2.95 11.23
N LEU A 81 -1.27 -2.29 12.31
CA LEU A 81 0.02 -2.51 12.96
C LEU A 81 0.11 -3.87 13.67
N LYS A 82 -0.97 -4.36 14.26
CA LYS A 82 -1.02 -5.74 14.77
C LYS A 82 -0.85 -6.77 13.65
N GLY A 83 -1.51 -6.55 12.51
CA GLY A 83 -1.36 -7.42 11.35
C GLY A 83 0.06 -7.40 10.78
N VAL A 84 0.67 -6.23 10.67
CA VAL A 84 2.07 -6.08 10.24
C VAL A 84 3.02 -6.81 11.19
N ARG A 85 2.86 -6.62 12.50
CA ARG A 85 3.69 -7.33 13.49
C ARG A 85 3.61 -8.84 13.34
N TYR A 86 2.40 -9.37 13.22
CA TYR A 86 2.17 -10.80 12.98
C TYR A 86 2.87 -11.29 11.70
N GLN A 87 2.80 -10.54 10.61
CA GLN A 87 3.45 -10.90 9.35
C GLN A 87 4.98 -10.85 9.47
N LEU A 88 5.53 -9.83 10.09
CA LEU A 88 6.98 -9.70 10.34
C LEU A 88 7.51 -10.90 11.14
N GLU A 89 6.80 -11.29 12.20
CA GLU A 89 7.15 -12.46 13.01
C GLU A 89 7.08 -13.76 12.18
N LYS A 90 6.02 -13.94 11.39
CA LYS A 90 5.83 -15.09 10.52
C LYS A 90 6.91 -15.22 9.46
N GLU A 91 7.38 -14.10 8.92
CA GLU A 91 8.45 -14.05 7.90
C GLU A 91 9.86 -13.98 8.51
N ASN A 92 9.99 -14.13 9.85
CA ASN A 92 11.25 -14.09 10.60
C ASN A 92 12.03 -12.77 10.45
N HIS A 93 11.33 -11.66 10.30
CA HIS A 93 11.95 -10.35 10.33
C HIS A 93 12.18 -9.90 11.78
N ASN A 94 13.45 -9.85 12.20
CA ASN A 94 13.85 -9.45 13.55
C ASN A 94 14.51 -8.06 13.52
N PHE A 95 13.74 -7.02 13.80
CA PHE A 95 14.25 -5.68 14.05
C PHE A 95 13.40 -4.98 15.12
N ASP A 96 14.06 -4.14 15.93
CA ASP A 96 13.42 -3.53 17.11
C ASP A 96 12.48 -2.40 16.77
N LYS A 97 12.74 -1.69 15.67
CA LYS A 97 11.98 -0.52 15.22
C LYS A 97 11.95 -0.41 13.71
N CYS A 98 10.84 0.08 13.16
CA CYS A 98 10.69 0.29 11.72
C CYS A 98 9.75 1.47 11.41
N ILE A 99 9.87 1.99 10.19
CA ILE A 99 8.81 2.77 9.56
C ILE A 99 7.92 1.81 8.77
N ILE A 100 6.61 1.98 8.86
CA ILE A 100 5.62 1.24 8.09
C ILE A 100 4.93 2.22 7.15
N THR A 101 5.07 2.01 5.85
CA THR A 101 4.46 2.82 4.80
C THR A 101 3.34 2.01 4.16
N ASN A 102 2.10 2.37 4.46
CA ASN A 102 0.91 1.71 3.92
C ASN A 102 0.39 2.49 2.70
N ILE A 103 0.52 1.89 1.51
CA ILE A 103 0.20 2.47 0.21
C ILE A 103 -1.14 1.92 -0.28
N GLY A 104 -2.22 2.58 0.11
CA GLY A 104 -3.58 2.34 -0.36
C GLY A 104 -4.01 3.37 -1.40
N THR A 105 -5.23 3.88 -1.32
CA THR A 105 -5.71 5.00 -2.16
C THR A 105 -4.83 6.24 -2.00
N GLY A 106 -4.50 6.60 -0.77
CA GLY A 106 -3.39 7.48 -0.38
C GLY A 106 -2.36 6.68 0.39
N THR A 107 -1.45 7.36 1.09
CA THR A 107 -0.38 6.72 1.87
C THR A 107 -0.41 7.22 3.31
N SER A 108 -0.38 6.29 4.26
CA SER A 108 -0.15 6.59 5.68
C SER A 108 1.19 6.01 6.13
N ILE A 109 1.89 6.75 6.99
CA ILE A 109 3.22 6.36 7.46
C ILE A 109 3.21 6.32 8.99
N HIS A 110 3.70 5.21 9.52
CA HIS A 110 3.69 4.89 10.94
C HIS A 110 5.11 4.54 11.40
N TYR A 111 5.42 4.88 12.63
CA TYR A 111 6.55 4.36 13.35
C TYR A 111 6.07 3.23 14.27
N MET A 112 6.83 2.17 14.35
CA MET A 112 6.58 1.05 15.26
C MET A 112 7.89 0.60 15.88
N ASN A 113 7.85 0.34 17.19
CA ASN A 113 8.89 -0.39 17.92
C ASN A 113 8.23 -1.51 18.75
N GLN A 114 8.96 -2.15 19.65
CA GLN A 114 8.45 -3.24 20.48
C GLN A 114 7.34 -2.81 21.44
N ILE A 115 7.31 -1.55 21.87
CA ILE A 115 6.44 -1.04 22.94
C ILE A 115 5.32 -0.19 22.37
N GLU A 116 5.63 0.69 21.43
CA GLU A 116 4.74 1.73 20.93
C GLU A 116 4.62 1.74 19.41
N HIS A 117 3.53 2.30 18.95
CA HIS A 117 3.30 2.63 17.56
C HIS A 117 2.58 3.97 17.45
N MET A 118 2.90 4.73 16.40
CA MET A 118 2.25 6.01 16.15
C MET A 118 2.23 6.35 14.67
N ARG A 119 1.21 7.06 14.25
CA ARG A 119 1.18 7.67 12.93
C ARG A 119 2.13 8.87 12.92
N VAL A 120 3.13 8.86 12.03
CA VAL A 120 4.16 9.90 11.94
C VAL A 120 4.01 10.77 10.68
N GLY A 121 3.23 10.33 9.71
CA GLY A 121 3.03 11.10 8.48
C GLY A 121 2.00 10.47 7.55
N GLY A 122 1.95 10.99 6.34
CA GLY A 122 1.13 10.50 5.25
C GLY A 122 0.99 11.53 4.14
N THR A 123 0.45 11.09 3.02
CA THR A 123 0.20 11.94 1.84
C THR A 123 -1.04 11.45 1.09
N GLY A 124 -1.69 12.34 0.34
CA GLY A 124 -2.74 11.98 -0.61
C GLY A 124 -2.22 11.20 -1.82
N VAL A 125 -0.89 11.14 -2.01
CA VAL A 125 -0.27 10.39 -3.11
C VAL A 125 -0.30 8.89 -2.79
N GLY A 126 -0.84 8.10 -3.73
CA GLY A 126 -0.98 6.66 -3.60
C GLY A 126 -1.63 6.05 -4.84
N GLY A 127 -2.29 4.90 -4.68
CA GLY A 127 -2.99 4.21 -5.77
C GLY A 127 -4.09 5.04 -6.41
N GLY A 128 -4.79 5.87 -5.64
CA GLY A 128 -5.77 6.80 -6.18
C GLY A 128 -5.16 7.85 -7.10
N THR A 129 -3.99 8.39 -6.73
CA THR A 129 -3.23 9.33 -7.56
C THR A 129 -2.74 8.65 -8.85
N LEU A 130 -2.23 7.42 -8.71
CA LEU A 130 -1.76 6.63 -9.85
C LEU A 130 -2.88 6.42 -10.87
N ILE A 131 -4.04 5.93 -10.44
CA ILE A 131 -5.20 5.71 -11.33
C ILE A 131 -5.72 7.03 -11.87
N GLY A 132 -5.86 8.05 -11.03
CA GLY A 132 -6.40 9.35 -11.43
C GLY A 132 -5.55 10.05 -12.49
N LEU A 133 -4.23 10.09 -12.31
CA LEU A 133 -3.32 10.66 -13.30
C LEU A 133 -3.31 9.83 -14.59
N SER A 134 -3.32 8.50 -14.49
CA SER A 134 -3.43 7.62 -15.66
C SER A 134 -4.70 7.91 -16.47
N ALA A 135 -5.86 8.01 -15.78
CA ALA A 135 -7.12 8.34 -16.42
C ALA A 135 -7.10 9.71 -17.11
N LEU A 136 -6.57 10.72 -16.43
CA LEU A 136 -6.52 12.10 -16.97
C LEU A 136 -5.57 12.26 -18.17
N THR A 137 -4.47 11.50 -18.20
CA THR A 137 -3.43 11.67 -19.23
C THR A 137 -3.56 10.68 -20.38
N THR A 138 -4.09 9.49 -20.13
CA THR A 138 -4.15 8.39 -21.12
C THR A 138 -5.57 7.84 -21.35
N GLY A 139 -6.54 8.22 -20.53
CA GLY A 139 -7.90 7.64 -20.55
C GLY A 139 -8.02 6.26 -19.91
N ILE A 140 -6.92 5.64 -19.46
CA ILE A 140 -6.90 4.29 -18.90
C ILE A 140 -7.18 4.32 -17.40
N ILE A 141 -8.21 3.57 -16.96
CA ILE A 141 -8.64 3.49 -15.56
C ILE A 141 -8.46 2.09 -14.95
N ASN A 142 -8.28 1.06 -15.79
CA ASN A 142 -8.12 -0.30 -15.32
C ASN A 142 -6.73 -0.49 -14.74
N TYR A 143 -6.66 -0.81 -13.43
CA TYR A 143 -5.39 -0.90 -12.71
C TYR A 143 -4.44 -1.94 -13.31
N GLN A 144 -4.93 -3.13 -13.67
CA GLN A 144 -4.10 -4.19 -14.25
C GLN A 144 -3.54 -3.80 -15.62
N GLU A 145 -4.34 -3.11 -16.44
CA GLU A 145 -3.90 -2.58 -17.73
C GLU A 145 -2.81 -1.51 -17.54
N ILE A 146 -3.00 -0.59 -16.57
CA ILE A 146 -1.99 0.41 -16.21
C ILE A 146 -0.66 -0.27 -15.86
N LEU A 147 -0.68 -1.32 -15.03
CA LEU A 147 0.54 -2.03 -14.64
C LEU A 147 1.24 -2.69 -15.82
N GLN A 148 0.48 -3.37 -16.68
CA GLN A 148 1.01 -4.07 -17.85
C GLN A 148 1.67 -3.12 -18.85
N LEU A 149 1.06 -1.96 -19.09
CA LEU A 149 1.61 -0.94 -19.98
C LEU A 149 2.80 -0.23 -19.35
N ALA A 150 2.70 0.22 -18.10
CA ALA A 150 3.80 0.87 -17.40
C ALA A 150 5.07 0.01 -17.35
N LYS A 151 4.93 -1.31 -17.23
CA LYS A 151 6.07 -2.26 -17.23
C LYS A 151 6.88 -2.17 -18.54
N LYS A 152 6.25 -1.86 -19.67
CA LYS A 152 6.88 -1.74 -21.00
C LYS A 152 7.46 -0.35 -21.25
N GLY A 153 7.01 0.65 -20.49
CA GLY A 153 7.37 2.04 -20.72
C GLY A 153 8.71 2.45 -20.11
N SER A 154 9.29 3.49 -20.69
CA SER A 154 10.51 4.15 -20.26
C SER A 154 10.22 5.59 -19.83
N ARG A 155 10.78 6.00 -18.70
CA ARG A 155 10.66 7.36 -18.17
C ARG A 155 11.62 8.36 -18.84
N MET A 156 12.66 7.86 -19.53
CA MET A 156 13.79 8.66 -20.02
C MET A 156 13.39 9.77 -20.99
N GLY A 157 12.29 9.60 -21.72
CA GLY A 157 11.79 10.61 -22.68
C GLY A 157 10.94 11.70 -22.05
N ILE A 158 10.46 11.51 -20.82
CA ILE A 158 9.48 12.37 -20.14
C ILE A 158 10.08 13.02 -18.91
N ASP A 159 10.78 12.23 -18.04
CA ASP A 159 11.45 12.76 -16.86
C ASP A 159 12.79 13.41 -17.23
N LEU A 160 13.12 14.49 -16.53
CA LEU A 160 14.42 15.11 -16.57
C LEU A 160 15.30 14.50 -15.48
N LEU A 161 16.37 13.82 -15.86
CA LEU A 161 17.33 13.23 -14.94
C LEU A 161 18.48 14.18 -14.61
N VAL A 162 19.19 13.92 -13.52
CA VAL A 162 20.38 14.70 -13.14
C VAL A 162 21.41 14.72 -14.27
N GLN A 163 21.69 13.56 -14.90
CA GLN A 163 22.62 13.48 -16.03
C GLN A 163 22.23 14.35 -17.24
N ASP A 164 20.92 14.57 -17.46
CA ASP A 164 20.45 15.41 -18.57
C ASP A 164 20.79 16.89 -18.35
N ILE A 165 20.83 17.32 -17.07
CA ILE A 165 21.20 18.68 -16.69
C ILE A 165 22.71 18.89 -16.85
N TYR A 166 23.51 17.92 -16.41
CA TYR A 166 24.97 18.03 -16.38
C TYR A 166 25.64 17.68 -17.72
N GLN A 167 24.91 17.11 -18.70
CA GLN A 167 25.35 16.90 -20.08
C GLN A 167 26.75 16.25 -20.21
N GLY A 168 26.99 15.21 -19.41
CA GLY A 168 28.26 14.45 -19.41
C GLY A 168 29.34 15.00 -18.47
N MET A 169 29.08 16.09 -17.75
CA MET A 169 29.94 16.54 -16.65
C MET A 169 29.78 15.64 -15.43
N GLU A 170 30.75 15.69 -14.53
CA GLU A 170 30.65 14.99 -13.23
C GLU A 170 29.47 15.53 -12.42
N THR A 171 28.67 14.61 -11.85
CA THR A 171 27.47 14.96 -11.09
C THR A 171 27.72 14.88 -9.58
N PRO A 172 27.22 15.83 -8.77
CA PRO A 172 27.40 15.80 -7.31
C PRO A 172 26.54 14.75 -6.60
N ILE A 173 25.55 14.18 -7.29
CA ILE A 173 24.63 13.13 -6.83
C ILE A 173 24.48 12.10 -7.94
N SER A 174 23.79 10.97 -7.67
CA SER A 174 23.61 9.93 -8.70
C SER A 174 23.01 10.48 -10.00
N PRO A 175 23.63 10.24 -11.15
CA PRO A 175 23.17 10.75 -12.46
C PRO A 175 21.81 10.20 -12.87
N THR A 176 21.40 9.07 -12.34
CA THR A 176 20.12 8.41 -12.63
C THR A 176 18.95 8.93 -11.79
N LEU A 177 19.21 9.80 -10.81
CA LEU A 177 18.15 10.44 -10.04
C LEU A 177 17.29 11.34 -10.92
N THR A 178 15.99 11.34 -10.62
CA THR A 178 15.05 12.26 -11.23
C THR A 178 15.25 13.68 -10.68
N ALA A 179 15.62 14.61 -11.54
CA ALA A 179 15.71 16.02 -11.20
C ALA A 179 14.31 16.69 -11.28
N SER A 180 13.50 16.25 -12.25
CA SER A 180 12.12 16.72 -12.37
C SER A 180 11.24 15.66 -13.03
N ASN A 181 10.23 15.18 -12.30
CA ASN A 181 9.22 14.34 -12.92
C ASN A 181 8.48 15.14 -13.99
N PHE A 182 8.24 14.53 -15.15
CA PHE A 182 7.66 15.17 -16.32
C PHE A 182 8.48 16.39 -16.85
N GLY A 183 9.72 16.56 -16.40
CA GLY A 183 10.52 17.77 -16.65
C GLY A 183 10.93 18.00 -18.10
N LYS A 184 10.80 16.99 -18.98
CA LYS A 184 11.06 17.14 -20.43
C LYS A 184 9.81 17.53 -21.24
N VAL A 185 8.62 17.46 -20.61
CA VAL A 185 7.37 17.80 -21.28
C VAL A 185 7.34 19.29 -21.57
N GLY A 186 7.14 19.66 -22.85
CA GLY A 186 7.10 21.05 -23.30
C GLY A 186 8.48 21.72 -23.48
N ILE A 187 9.59 21.01 -23.15
CA ILE A 187 10.95 21.48 -23.43
C ILE A 187 11.45 20.95 -24.79
N ASN A 188 11.12 19.69 -25.07
CA ASN A 188 11.43 19.05 -26.34
C ASN A 188 10.28 19.26 -27.33
N ASP A 189 10.58 19.38 -28.65
CA ASP A 189 9.57 19.45 -29.72
C ASP A 189 8.78 18.16 -29.93
N VAL A 190 8.60 17.35 -28.86
CA VAL A 190 7.82 16.13 -28.87
C VAL A 190 6.36 16.47 -28.66
N LEU A 191 5.53 16.22 -29.68
CA LEU A 191 4.09 16.50 -29.63
C LEU A 191 3.26 15.37 -29.03
N GLU A 192 3.76 14.12 -29.09
CA GLU A 192 3.05 12.94 -28.58
C GLU A 192 4.01 12.03 -27.84
N TYR A 193 3.59 11.55 -26.67
CA TYR A 193 4.29 10.57 -25.87
C TYR A 193 3.56 9.24 -25.89
N LYS A 194 4.30 8.14 -25.86
CA LYS A 194 3.72 6.81 -25.77
C LYS A 194 2.98 6.62 -24.45
N THR A 195 1.81 6.01 -24.50
CA THR A 195 1.01 5.71 -23.30
C THR A 195 1.80 4.97 -22.25
N GLU A 196 2.60 3.99 -22.64
CA GLU A 196 3.45 3.20 -21.75
C GLU A 196 4.45 4.06 -21.00
N ASP A 197 5.05 5.06 -21.68
CA ASP A 197 6.05 5.94 -21.10
C ASP A 197 5.41 6.92 -20.11
N ILE A 198 4.22 7.44 -20.42
CA ILE A 198 3.44 8.28 -19.51
C ILE A 198 3.10 7.49 -18.25
N LEU A 199 2.57 6.26 -18.39
CA LEU A 199 2.21 5.42 -17.26
C LEU A 199 3.42 5.01 -16.42
N ALA A 200 4.58 4.75 -17.05
CA ALA A 200 5.82 4.50 -16.35
C ALA A 200 6.29 5.72 -15.54
N THR A 201 6.14 6.91 -16.10
CA THR A 201 6.49 8.18 -15.43
C THR A 201 5.58 8.44 -14.23
N ILE A 202 4.27 8.16 -14.35
CA ILE A 202 3.33 8.27 -13.22
C ILE A 202 3.73 7.31 -12.09
N GLN A 203 4.13 6.06 -12.41
CA GLN A 203 4.66 5.12 -11.40
C GLN A 203 5.90 5.72 -10.70
N GLY A 204 6.80 6.34 -11.46
CA GLY A 204 7.97 7.02 -10.94
C GLY A 204 7.63 8.13 -9.97
N LEU A 205 6.78 9.06 -10.39
CA LEU A 205 6.33 10.17 -9.55
C LEU A 205 5.74 9.66 -8.22
N VAL A 206 4.80 8.70 -8.29
CA VAL A 206 4.13 8.17 -7.10
C VAL A 206 5.13 7.46 -6.19
N GLY A 207 5.99 6.60 -6.73
CA GLY A 207 6.99 5.86 -5.97
C GLY A 207 8.01 6.79 -5.29
N GLU A 208 8.57 7.74 -6.03
CA GLU A 208 9.58 8.67 -5.52
C GLU A 208 9.04 9.58 -4.41
N VAL A 209 7.82 10.12 -4.56
CA VAL A 209 7.21 10.98 -3.53
C VAL A 209 6.98 10.20 -2.24
N ILE A 210 6.41 9.00 -2.33
CA ILE A 210 6.12 8.16 -1.18
C ILE A 210 7.42 7.74 -0.49
N THR A 211 8.41 7.28 -1.26
CA THR A 211 9.68 6.80 -0.73
C THR A 211 10.48 7.92 -0.09
N THR A 212 10.54 9.10 -0.73
CA THR A 212 11.22 10.27 -0.16
C THR A 212 10.65 10.64 1.20
N LEU A 213 9.31 10.70 1.33
CA LEU A 213 8.66 11.01 2.60
C LEU A 213 8.94 9.93 3.65
N SER A 214 8.90 8.66 3.27
CA SER A 214 9.19 7.54 4.16
C SER A 214 10.62 7.56 4.68
N ILE A 215 11.59 7.87 3.81
CA ILE A 215 13.00 8.01 4.16
C ILE A 215 13.22 9.16 5.13
N GLN A 216 12.64 10.35 4.86
CA GLN A 216 12.76 11.50 5.75
C GLN A 216 12.25 11.20 7.16
N LEU A 217 11.13 10.48 7.27
CA LEU A 217 10.58 10.04 8.55
C LEU A 217 11.45 8.95 9.21
N ALA A 218 12.04 8.05 8.41
CA ALA A 218 12.97 7.05 8.91
C ALA A 218 14.26 7.69 9.46
N GLU A 219 14.78 8.71 8.80
CA GLU A 219 15.92 9.50 9.28
C GLU A 219 15.59 10.23 10.57
N GLN A 220 14.44 10.90 10.64
CA GLN A 220 13.99 11.60 11.86
C GLN A 220 13.82 10.67 13.05
N LYS A 221 13.42 9.42 12.82
CA LYS A 221 13.21 8.39 13.86
C LYS A 221 14.44 7.50 14.08
N GLU A 222 15.55 7.77 13.37
CA GLU A 222 16.77 6.96 13.42
C GLU A 222 16.51 5.47 13.17
N VAL A 223 15.77 5.19 12.11
CA VAL A 223 15.35 3.85 11.70
C VAL A 223 16.02 3.48 10.38
N GLU A 224 16.43 2.22 10.24
CA GLU A 224 17.00 1.69 9.00
C GLU A 224 15.95 0.97 8.14
N GLN A 225 15.04 0.24 8.77
CA GLN A 225 14.05 -0.59 8.08
C GLN A 225 12.79 0.20 7.76
N ILE A 226 12.39 0.14 6.49
CA ILE A 226 11.12 0.68 6.02
C ILE A 226 10.29 -0.47 5.45
N VAL A 227 9.20 -0.78 6.12
CA VAL A 227 8.24 -1.83 5.73
C VAL A 227 7.19 -1.21 4.83
N TYR A 228 7.07 -1.70 3.61
CA TYR A 228 6.10 -1.26 2.61
C TYR A 228 4.98 -2.28 2.49
N ILE A 229 3.75 -1.83 2.68
CA ILE A 229 2.52 -2.62 2.60
C ILE A 229 1.45 -1.88 1.79
N GLY A 230 0.38 -2.55 1.51
CA GLY A 230 -0.83 -1.96 0.90
C GLY A 230 -1.12 -2.45 -0.51
N THR A 231 -2.40 -2.35 -0.89
CA THR A 231 -2.93 -2.91 -2.16
C THR A 231 -2.34 -2.30 -3.43
N THR A 232 -1.79 -1.09 -3.35
CA THR A 232 -1.12 -0.45 -4.51
C THR A 232 0.17 -1.16 -4.89
N LEU A 233 0.75 -1.95 -3.99
CA LEU A 233 1.95 -2.76 -4.28
C LEU A 233 1.62 -4.13 -4.86
N ASP A 234 0.35 -4.55 -4.82
CA ASP A 234 -0.05 -5.88 -5.29
C ASP A 234 0.10 -5.99 -6.80
N ASN A 235 0.90 -6.97 -7.25
CA ASN A 235 1.28 -7.19 -8.64
C ASN A 235 1.94 -5.96 -9.34
N ASN A 236 2.40 -4.96 -8.58
CA ASN A 236 3.01 -3.74 -9.11
C ASN A 236 4.54 -3.78 -8.96
N GLU A 237 5.19 -4.66 -9.72
CA GLU A 237 6.64 -4.85 -9.70
C GLU A 237 7.38 -3.52 -9.96
N LYS A 238 6.94 -2.74 -10.97
CA LYS A 238 7.61 -1.48 -11.31
C LYS A 238 7.63 -0.48 -10.17
N LEU A 239 6.53 -0.35 -9.43
CA LEU A 239 6.47 0.53 -8.26
C LEU A 239 7.33 -0.01 -7.12
N ARG A 240 7.33 -1.32 -6.89
CA ARG A 240 8.19 -1.97 -5.90
C ARG A 240 9.67 -1.74 -6.22
N ASP A 241 10.08 -1.89 -7.47
CA ASP A 241 11.46 -1.66 -7.91
C ASP A 241 11.88 -0.20 -7.66
N ILE A 242 11.05 0.78 -8.06
CA ILE A 242 11.31 2.21 -7.83
C ILE A 242 11.49 2.50 -6.34
N ILE A 243 10.58 1.97 -5.50
CA ILE A 243 10.63 2.16 -4.05
C ILE A 243 11.89 1.49 -3.46
N ALA A 244 12.20 0.27 -3.88
CA ALA A 244 13.36 -0.46 -3.40
C ALA A 244 14.66 0.25 -3.76
N ASP A 245 14.86 0.61 -5.03
CA ASP A 245 16.06 1.26 -5.51
C ASP A 245 16.30 2.59 -4.79
N TYR A 246 15.26 3.40 -4.64
CA TYR A 246 15.36 4.69 -3.97
C TYR A 246 15.65 4.55 -2.47
N THR A 247 15.04 3.55 -1.82
CA THR A 247 15.28 3.24 -0.39
C THR A 247 16.72 2.82 -0.17
N ILE A 248 17.25 1.91 -1.00
CA ILE A 248 18.62 1.40 -0.94
C ILE A 248 19.63 2.51 -1.23
N LEU A 249 19.36 3.35 -2.23
CA LEU A 249 20.21 4.49 -2.57
C LEU A 249 20.42 5.43 -1.38
N LYS A 250 19.41 5.56 -0.52
CA LYS A 250 19.45 6.35 0.72
C LYS A 250 19.92 5.57 1.95
N LYS A 251 20.56 4.41 1.73
CA LYS A 251 21.12 3.54 2.79
C LYS A 251 20.07 3.09 3.81
N LYS A 252 18.83 2.87 3.36
CA LYS A 252 17.77 2.26 4.14
C LYS A 252 17.46 0.87 3.59
N THR A 253 16.83 0.03 4.39
CA THR A 253 16.48 -1.35 4.04
C THR A 253 15.00 -1.45 3.74
N PRO A 254 14.60 -1.66 2.47
CA PRO A 254 13.19 -1.88 2.13
C PRO A 254 12.77 -3.31 2.51
N VAL A 255 11.61 -3.44 3.14
CA VAL A 255 10.96 -4.72 3.44
C VAL A 255 9.56 -4.68 2.84
N PHE A 256 9.25 -5.62 1.96
CA PHE A 256 7.91 -5.77 1.37
C PHE A 256 7.27 -7.03 1.95
N LEU A 257 6.17 -6.85 2.67
CA LEU A 257 5.42 -7.99 3.20
C LEU A 257 4.46 -8.55 2.12
N GLU A 258 4.34 -9.87 2.09
CA GLU A 258 3.39 -10.57 1.22
C GLU A 258 1.97 -10.59 1.83
N ASP A 259 1.53 -9.42 2.31
CA ASP A 259 0.24 -9.26 2.97
C ASP A 259 -0.90 -8.88 2.01
N HIS A 260 -0.57 -8.54 0.76
CA HIS A 260 -1.51 -8.08 -0.27
C HIS A 260 -2.51 -7.02 0.24
N GLY A 261 -2.07 -6.21 1.21
CA GLY A 261 -2.87 -5.19 1.88
C GLY A 261 -3.89 -5.72 2.88
N PHE A 262 -3.74 -6.93 3.40
CA PHE A 262 -4.65 -7.55 4.38
C PHE A 262 -4.26 -7.31 5.84
N SER A 263 -3.22 -6.55 6.13
CA SER A 263 -2.76 -6.29 7.51
C SER A 263 -3.88 -5.79 8.43
N GLY A 264 -4.76 -4.89 7.95
CA GLY A 264 -5.92 -4.42 8.72
C GLY A 264 -6.87 -5.55 9.13
N ALA A 265 -7.25 -6.41 8.18
CA ALA A 265 -8.13 -7.54 8.42
C ALA A 265 -7.47 -8.60 9.33
N ILE A 266 -6.19 -8.89 9.13
CA ILE A 266 -5.42 -9.82 9.96
C ILE A 266 -5.35 -9.31 11.40
N GLY A 267 -5.01 -8.05 11.59
CA GLY A 267 -4.95 -7.46 12.93
C GLY A 267 -6.32 -7.38 13.60
N ALA A 268 -7.39 -7.13 12.86
CA ALA A 268 -8.75 -7.19 13.37
C ALA A 268 -9.13 -8.62 13.83
N LEU A 269 -8.72 -9.66 13.09
CA LEU A 269 -8.90 -11.06 13.50
C LEU A 269 -8.13 -11.36 14.79
N ILE A 270 -6.87 -10.97 14.87
CA ILE A 270 -6.01 -11.20 16.05
C ILE A 270 -6.63 -10.58 17.31
N ASN A 271 -7.24 -9.39 17.18
CA ASN A 271 -7.88 -8.73 18.33
C ASN A 271 -9.05 -9.48 18.93
N VAL A 272 -9.72 -10.35 18.19
CA VAL A 272 -10.91 -11.10 18.67
C VAL A 272 -10.61 -12.57 18.90
N THR A 273 -9.38 -13.01 18.64
CA THR A 273 -8.94 -14.41 18.87
C THR A 273 -7.96 -14.54 20.03
N GLN A 274 -7.38 -13.45 20.50
CA GLN A 274 -6.54 -13.36 21.71
C GLN A 274 -7.36 -12.85 22.89
#